data_0d0639018e523a9df31324c4c9082e07
#
_entry.id   0d0639018e523a9df31324c4c9082e07
#
_cell.length_a   1.000
_cell.length_b   1.000
_cell.length_c   1.000
_cell.angle_alpha   90.00
_cell.angle_beta   90.00
_cell.angle_gamma   90.00
#
_symmetry.space_group_name_H-M   'P 1'
#
loop_
_entity.id
_entity.type
_entity.pdbx_description
1 polymer ?
#
loop_
_entity_poly.entity_id
_entity_poly.type
_entity_poly.pdbx_seq_one_letter_code
_entity_poly.pdbx_strand_id
1 'polypeptide(L)'
;LIPGPVNENKKRYFQSLLELVKKYNLESAVTFCGARTDIANIYKISDIVFNLSSKPEPFGRTIIEAAACGTHVMGWNRGGVKESIGMINPLGLIEFGDIDALANQIPHLLQCAPPSSIPSSFTKEKLVEETIKVYESAIQREK
;
A
#
# COMPACT_ATOMS: atom_id res chain seq x y z
N LEU A 1 2.15 -11.09 -7.12
CA LEU A 1 3.59 -10.83 -6.95
C LEU A 1 3.88 -10.33 -5.54
N ILE A 2 4.96 -10.82 -4.92
CA ILE A 2 5.40 -10.39 -3.59
C ILE A 2 6.84 -9.86 -3.71
N PRO A 3 7.04 -8.56 -3.93
CA PRO A 3 8.36 -7.95 -3.94
C PRO A 3 8.88 -7.73 -2.52
N GLY A 4 10.18 -7.89 -2.33
CA GLY A 4 10.86 -7.61 -1.07
C GLY A 4 12.12 -8.44 -0.89
N PRO A 5 13.12 -7.92 -0.17
CA PRO A 5 14.34 -8.66 0.09
C PRO A 5 14.10 -9.78 1.11
N VAL A 6 14.77 -10.92 0.90
CA VAL A 6 14.89 -11.95 1.93
C VAL A 6 16.00 -11.51 2.89
N ASN A 7 15.64 -10.95 4.02
CA ASN A 7 16.59 -10.53 5.04
C ASN A 7 17.05 -11.74 5.87
N GLU A 8 18.36 -11.84 6.16
CA GLU A 8 18.94 -12.90 7.01
C GLU A 8 18.18 -13.09 8.31
N ASN A 9 17.83 -11.98 8.99
CA ASN A 9 17.09 -12.01 10.26
C ASN A 9 15.61 -12.43 10.12
N LYS A 10 15.10 -12.55 8.87
CA LYS A 10 13.72 -12.94 8.58
C LYS A 10 13.62 -14.26 7.79
N LYS A 11 14.69 -15.02 7.69
CA LYS A 11 14.69 -16.31 6.97
C LYS A 11 13.59 -17.26 7.46
N ARG A 12 13.38 -17.36 8.78
CA ARG A 12 12.32 -18.20 9.35
C ARG A 12 10.92 -17.76 8.90
N TYR A 13 10.69 -16.45 8.88
CA TYR A 13 9.43 -15.90 8.40
C TYR A 13 9.23 -16.17 6.90
N PHE A 14 10.25 -15.98 6.09
CA PHE A 14 10.18 -16.29 4.67
C PHE A 14 9.90 -17.79 4.44
N GLN A 15 10.56 -18.67 5.19
CA GLN A 15 10.31 -20.10 5.13
C GLN A 15 8.86 -20.45 5.48
N SER A 16 8.29 -19.82 6.51
CA SER A 16 6.87 -20.04 6.87
C SER A 16 5.90 -19.57 5.76
N LEU A 17 6.24 -18.54 4.98
CA LEU A 17 5.44 -18.14 3.82
C LEU A 17 5.51 -19.19 2.69
N LEU A 18 6.68 -19.76 2.42
CA LEU A 18 6.82 -20.85 1.44
C LEU A 18 6.02 -22.09 1.84
N GLU A 19 6.03 -22.43 3.13
CA GLU A 19 5.24 -23.54 3.68
C GLU A 19 3.73 -23.28 3.52
N LEU A 20 3.26 -22.05 3.73
CA LEU A 20 1.87 -21.68 3.50
C LEU A 20 1.48 -21.80 2.02
N VAL A 21 2.33 -21.29 1.12
CA VAL A 21 2.12 -21.41 -0.34
C VAL A 21 1.97 -22.88 -0.72
N LYS A 22 2.84 -23.75 -0.23
CA LYS A 22 2.79 -25.21 -0.48
C LYS A 22 1.55 -25.84 0.15
N LYS A 23 1.24 -25.48 1.41
CA LYS A 23 0.07 -26.03 2.13
C LYS A 23 -1.24 -25.78 1.39
N TYR A 24 -1.35 -24.64 0.71
CA TYR A 24 -2.56 -24.26 -0.04
C TYR A 24 -2.46 -24.52 -1.54
N ASN A 25 -1.42 -25.22 -2.02
CA ASN A 25 -1.16 -25.53 -3.44
C ASN A 25 -1.15 -24.26 -4.33
N LEU A 26 -0.50 -23.20 -3.86
CA LEU A 26 -0.45 -21.88 -4.53
C LEU A 26 0.88 -21.61 -5.25
N GLU A 27 1.72 -22.63 -5.49
CA GLU A 27 3.06 -22.49 -6.09
C GLU A 27 3.01 -21.86 -7.48
N SER A 28 1.96 -22.13 -8.25
CA SER A 28 1.75 -21.53 -9.58
C SER A 28 1.15 -20.14 -9.54
N ALA A 29 0.55 -19.72 -8.41
CA ALA A 29 -0.15 -18.45 -8.26
C ALA A 29 0.66 -17.38 -7.51
N VAL A 30 1.62 -17.78 -6.67
CA VAL A 30 2.41 -16.88 -5.84
C VAL A 30 3.85 -16.80 -6.31
N THR A 31 4.32 -15.60 -6.62
CA THR A 31 5.71 -15.35 -7.03
C THR A 31 6.39 -14.39 -6.05
N PHE A 32 7.47 -14.83 -5.42
CA PHE A 32 8.37 -13.98 -4.61
C PHE A 32 9.44 -13.38 -5.54
N CYS A 33 9.40 -12.06 -5.76
CA CYS A 33 10.24 -11.39 -6.76
C CYS A 33 11.59 -10.91 -6.23
N GLY A 34 11.88 -11.10 -4.93
CA GLY A 34 13.07 -10.53 -4.30
C GLY A 34 13.03 -9.00 -4.23
N ALA A 35 14.18 -8.39 -3.94
CA ALA A 35 14.33 -6.94 -3.94
C ALA A 35 14.26 -6.40 -5.38
N ARG A 36 13.47 -5.35 -5.59
CA ARG A 36 13.27 -4.71 -6.91
C ARG A 36 13.59 -3.23 -6.82
N THR A 37 14.26 -2.71 -7.83
CA THR A 37 14.52 -1.27 -8.02
C THR A 37 13.53 -0.62 -8.97
N ASP A 38 12.82 -1.42 -9.77
CA ASP A 38 11.83 -1.00 -10.76
C ASP A 38 10.39 -1.15 -10.25
N ILE A 39 10.15 -0.81 -8.98
CA ILE A 39 8.87 -1.02 -8.31
C ILE A 39 7.69 -0.32 -9.02
N ALA A 40 7.91 0.83 -9.66
CA ALA A 40 6.91 1.52 -10.44
C ALA A 40 6.40 0.69 -11.64
N ASN A 41 7.26 -0.14 -12.25
CA ASN A 41 6.85 -1.05 -13.32
C ASN A 41 6.00 -2.20 -12.75
N ILE A 42 6.32 -2.68 -11.54
CA ILE A 42 5.49 -3.69 -10.87
C ILE A 42 4.10 -3.12 -10.57
N TYR A 43 4.01 -1.88 -10.07
CA TYR A 43 2.70 -1.25 -9.86
C TYR A 43 1.90 -1.17 -11.16
N LYS A 44 2.50 -0.71 -12.27
CA LYS A 44 1.82 -0.55 -13.57
C LYS A 44 1.29 -1.85 -14.17
N ILE A 45 1.90 -2.99 -13.89
CA ILE A 45 1.44 -4.30 -14.38
C ILE A 45 0.52 -5.02 -13.38
N SER A 46 0.27 -4.43 -12.23
CA SER A 46 -0.60 -4.98 -11.20
C SER A 46 -2.02 -4.46 -11.38
N ASP A 47 -3.00 -5.32 -11.25
CA ASP A 47 -4.41 -4.91 -11.19
C ASP A 47 -4.73 -4.25 -9.85
N ILE A 48 -4.19 -4.81 -8.75
CA ILE A 48 -4.39 -4.30 -7.39
C ILE A 48 -3.07 -4.38 -6.62
N VAL A 49 -2.76 -3.34 -5.85
CA VAL A 49 -1.68 -3.33 -4.85
C VAL A 49 -2.28 -3.35 -3.45
N PHE A 50 -1.82 -4.27 -2.63
CA PHE A 50 -2.29 -4.44 -1.25
C PHE A 50 -1.30 -3.89 -0.24
N ASN A 51 -1.82 -3.21 0.80
CA ASN A 51 -1.10 -2.96 2.04
C ASN A 51 -1.84 -3.61 3.21
N LEU A 52 -1.42 -4.82 3.54
CA LEU A 52 -2.02 -5.67 4.58
C LEU A 52 -1.10 -5.82 5.79
N SER A 53 -0.33 -4.79 6.12
CA SER A 53 0.58 -4.79 7.25
C SER A 53 -0.12 -5.12 8.56
N SER A 54 0.45 -6.07 9.33
CA SER A 54 -0.06 -6.46 10.65
C SER A 54 0.10 -5.37 11.71
N LYS A 55 1.03 -4.43 11.50
CA LYS A 55 1.22 -3.23 12.33
C LYS A 55 0.67 -2.01 11.59
N PRO A 56 0.03 -1.06 12.28
CA PRO A 56 -0.40 0.19 11.65
C PRO A 56 0.81 0.89 11.01
N GLU A 57 0.69 1.21 9.75
CA GLU A 57 1.71 1.94 9.02
C GLU A 57 1.48 3.45 9.17
N PRO A 58 2.53 4.26 9.43
CA PRO A 58 2.35 5.69 9.68
C PRO A 58 1.77 6.46 8.49
N PHE A 59 2.11 6.09 7.25
CA PHE A 59 1.76 6.88 6.07
C PHE A 59 1.22 6.06 4.89
N GLY A 60 1.74 4.86 4.63
CA GLY A 60 1.30 4.02 3.49
C GLY A 60 1.83 4.47 2.14
N ARG A 61 3.12 4.80 2.03
CA ARG A 61 3.76 5.26 0.79
C ARG A 61 3.49 4.35 -0.41
N THR A 62 3.52 3.04 -0.22
CA THR A 62 3.25 2.04 -1.27
C THR A 62 1.88 2.22 -1.92
N ILE A 63 0.88 2.65 -1.15
CA ILE A 63 -0.48 2.92 -1.62
C ILE A 63 -0.48 4.13 -2.56
N ILE A 64 0.18 5.23 -2.14
CA ILE A 64 0.23 6.46 -2.93
C ILE A 64 1.03 6.25 -4.21
N GLU A 65 2.16 5.55 -4.12
CA GLU A 65 3.01 5.22 -5.27
C GLU A 65 2.28 4.35 -6.30
N ALA A 66 1.54 3.32 -5.85
CA ALA A 66 0.74 2.47 -6.71
C ALA A 66 -0.42 3.24 -7.38
N ALA A 67 -1.15 4.03 -6.61
CA ALA A 67 -2.23 4.86 -7.14
C ALA A 67 -1.73 5.90 -8.15
N ALA A 68 -0.55 6.50 -7.93
CA ALA A 68 0.10 7.40 -8.88
C ALA A 68 0.49 6.71 -10.20
N CYS A 69 0.66 5.38 -10.18
CA CYS A 69 0.86 4.56 -11.38
C CYS A 69 -0.45 4.13 -12.07
N GLY A 70 -1.61 4.55 -11.55
CA GLY A 70 -2.92 4.17 -12.10
C GLY A 70 -3.37 2.77 -11.66
N THR A 71 -2.89 2.25 -10.55
CA THR A 71 -3.19 0.91 -10.05
C THR A 71 -4.20 0.99 -8.90
N HIS A 72 -5.18 0.10 -8.86
CA HIS A 72 -6.06 -0.02 -7.72
C HIS A 72 -5.29 -0.35 -6.44
N VAL A 73 -5.79 0.16 -5.31
CA VAL A 73 -5.17 -0.04 -4.01
C VAL A 73 -6.18 -0.56 -3.01
N MET A 74 -5.75 -1.51 -2.19
CA MET A 74 -6.56 -2.03 -1.08
C MET A 74 -5.70 -2.16 0.18
N GLY A 75 -6.32 -2.00 1.34
CA GLY A 75 -5.62 -2.14 2.59
C GLY A 75 -6.51 -2.07 3.82
N TRP A 76 -5.92 -2.31 4.99
CA TRP A 76 -6.64 -2.28 6.23
C TRP A 76 -7.07 -0.88 6.63
N ASN A 77 -8.32 -0.74 7.10
CA ASN A 77 -8.91 0.50 7.60
C ASN A 77 -8.27 0.93 8.92
N ARG A 78 -6.95 1.22 8.91
CA ARG A 78 -6.19 1.71 10.08
C ARG A 78 -4.89 2.41 9.70
N GLY A 79 -4.38 3.22 10.65
CA GLY A 79 -3.13 3.97 10.44
C GLY A 79 -3.19 4.90 9.24
N GLY A 80 -2.04 5.26 8.68
CA GLY A 80 -1.94 6.10 7.48
C GLY A 80 -2.52 5.47 6.21
N VAL A 81 -2.64 4.13 6.16
CA VAL A 81 -3.32 3.43 5.05
C VAL A 81 -4.79 3.84 4.95
N LYS A 82 -5.48 3.96 6.09
CA LYS A 82 -6.86 4.47 6.14
C LYS A 82 -7.00 5.84 5.49
N GLU A 83 -6.10 6.77 5.83
CA GLU A 83 -6.14 8.13 5.31
C GLU A 83 -5.82 8.14 3.81
N SER A 84 -4.76 7.45 3.40
CA SER A 84 -4.30 7.42 2.00
C SER A 84 -5.35 6.79 1.08
N ILE A 85 -5.85 5.59 1.39
CA ILE A 85 -6.87 4.92 0.58
C ILE A 85 -8.19 5.68 0.64
N GLY A 86 -8.58 6.20 1.82
CA GLY A 86 -9.82 6.95 1.98
C GLY A 86 -9.90 8.19 1.08
N MET A 87 -8.76 8.84 0.80
CA MET A 87 -8.69 9.97 -0.13
C MET A 87 -8.59 9.55 -1.60
N ILE A 88 -8.07 8.37 -1.91
CA ILE A 88 -7.86 7.89 -3.28
C ILE A 88 -9.09 7.14 -3.79
N ASN A 89 -9.48 6.09 -3.09
CA ASN A 89 -10.65 5.27 -3.40
C ASN A 89 -11.13 4.52 -2.14
N PRO A 90 -12.12 5.02 -1.42
CA PRO A 90 -12.62 4.42 -0.19
C PRO A 90 -13.07 2.96 -0.31
N LEU A 91 -13.44 2.50 -1.52
CA LEU A 91 -13.81 1.10 -1.77
C LEU A 91 -12.68 0.11 -1.52
N GLY A 92 -11.43 0.59 -1.49
CA GLY A 92 -10.26 -0.22 -1.16
C GLY A 92 -10.01 -0.41 0.34
N LEU A 93 -10.80 0.22 1.22
CA LEU A 93 -10.66 0.07 2.68
C LEU A 93 -11.42 -1.14 3.19
N ILE A 94 -10.73 -2.01 3.90
CA ILE A 94 -11.29 -3.23 4.50
C ILE A 94 -10.96 -3.23 6.00
N GLU A 95 -11.89 -3.68 6.82
CA GLU A 95 -11.68 -3.80 8.26
C GLU A 95 -10.53 -4.76 8.56
N PHE A 96 -9.74 -4.43 9.58
CA PHE A 96 -8.52 -5.17 9.90
C PHE A 96 -8.80 -6.64 10.17
N GLY A 97 -8.18 -7.51 9.37
CA GLY A 97 -8.27 -8.97 9.50
C GLY A 97 -9.49 -9.60 8.85
N ASP A 98 -10.38 -8.83 8.25
CA ASP A 98 -11.54 -9.37 7.52
C ASP A 98 -11.13 -9.83 6.11
N ILE A 99 -10.62 -11.06 6.05
CA ILE A 99 -10.14 -11.67 4.79
C ILE A 99 -11.29 -11.96 3.83
N ASP A 100 -12.46 -12.31 4.34
CA ASP A 100 -13.63 -12.61 3.52
C ASP A 100 -14.16 -11.33 2.85
N ALA A 101 -14.27 -10.24 3.60
CA ALA A 101 -14.61 -8.94 3.02
C ALA A 101 -13.58 -8.49 1.99
N LEU A 102 -12.28 -8.68 2.25
CA LEU A 102 -11.21 -8.36 1.31
C LEU A 102 -11.39 -9.15 -0.01
N ALA A 103 -11.58 -10.46 0.08
CA ALA A 103 -11.75 -11.30 -1.11
C ALA A 103 -13.02 -10.92 -1.90
N ASN A 104 -14.13 -10.67 -1.22
CA ASN A 104 -15.39 -10.29 -1.84
C ASN A 104 -15.35 -8.91 -2.51
N GLN A 105 -14.52 -7.99 -1.99
CA GLN A 105 -14.40 -6.63 -2.53
C GLN A 105 -13.56 -6.54 -3.81
N ILE A 106 -12.65 -7.50 -4.05
CA ILE A 106 -11.76 -7.50 -5.24
C ILE A 106 -12.54 -7.39 -6.56
N PRO A 107 -13.54 -8.24 -6.85
CA PRO A 107 -14.29 -8.16 -8.11
C PRO A 107 -15.00 -6.80 -8.28
N HIS A 108 -15.53 -6.24 -7.21
CA HIS A 108 -16.21 -4.93 -7.25
C HIS A 108 -15.23 -3.80 -7.56
N LEU A 109 -14.04 -3.82 -6.93
CA LEU A 109 -13.03 -2.83 -7.18
C LEU A 109 -12.53 -2.86 -8.63
N LEU A 110 -12.33 -4.04 -9.19
CA LEU A 110 -11.86 -4.23 -10.58
C LEU A 110 -12.89 -3.80 -11.65
N GLN A 111 -14.16 -3.66 -11.29
CA GLN A 111 -15.18 -3.10 -12.18
C GLN A 111 -15.17 -1.57 -12.20
N CYS A 112 -14.53 -0.93 -11.24
CA CYS A 112 -14.37 0.51 -11.21
C CYS A 112 -13.19 0.95 -12.10
N ALA A 113 -13.20 2.22 -12.52
CA ALA A 113 -12.01 2.80 -13.14
C ALA A 113 -10.88 2.92 -12.09
N PRO A 114 -9.63 2.57 -12.45
CA PRO A 114 -8.49 2.80 -11.57
C PRO A 114 -8.26 4.29 -11.32
N PRO A 115 -7.52 4.64 -10.25
CA PRO A 115 -7.20 6.04 -9.97
C PRO A 115 -6.50 6.69 -11.17
N SER A 116 -7.02 7.80 -11.66
CA SER A 116 -6.41 8.58 -12.76
C SER A 116 -5.37 9.58 -12.27
N SER A 117 -5.41 9.93 -10.98
CA SER A 117 -4.49 10.83 -10.30
C SER A 117 -4.52 10.60 -8.80
N ILE A 118 -3.51 11.11 -8.11
CA ILE A 118 -3.50 11.18 -6.64
C ILE A 118 -3.94 12.57 -6.18
N PRO A 119 -4.54 12.71 -4.99
CA PRO A 119 -4.82 14.00 -4.38
C PRO A 119 -3.56 14.87 -4.27
N SER A 120 -3.69 16.16 -4.53
CA SER A 120 -2.58 17.13 -4.47
C SER A 120 -1.90 17.17 -3.09
N SER A 121 -2.61 16.81 -2.02
CA SER A 121 -2.06 16.68 -0.67
C SER A 121 -0.91 15.68 -0.55
N PHE A 122 -0.77 14.75 -1.49
CA PHE A 122 0.31 13.75 -1.51
C PHE A 122 1.48 14.15 -2.43
N THR A 123 1.48 15.35 -3.03
CA THR A 123 2.59 15.81 -3.86
C THR A 123 3.73 16.35 -3.01
N LYS A 124 4.95 16.30 -3.55
CA LYS A 124 6.15 16.82 -2.91
C LYS A 124 6.03 18.31 -2.63
N GLU A 125 5.47 19.05 -3.58
CA GLU A 125 5.29 20.50 -3.49
C GLU A 125 4.39 20.85 -2.30
N LYS A 126 3.27 20.12 -2.14
CA LYS A 126 2.36 20.34 -1.02
C LYS A 126 2.97 19.96 0.31
N LEU A 127 3.72 18.86 0.37
CA LEU A 127 4.46 18.46 1.57
C LEU A 127 5.43 19.55 2.02
N VAL A 128 6.19 20.13 1.08
CA VAL A 128 7.14 21.22 1.37
C VAL A 128 6.40 22.46 1.87
N GLU A 129 5.34 22.87 1.18
CA GLU A 129 4.52 24.02 1.57
C GLU A 129 4.00 23.89 3.02
N GLU A 130 3.36 22.76 3.33
CA GLU A 130 2.80 22.54 4.66
C GLU A 130 3.89 22.43 5.74
N THR A 131 5.05 21.86 5.42
CA THR A 131 6.18 21.79 6.34
C THR A 131 6.70 23.20 6.67
N ILE A 132 6.83 24.07 5.67
CA ILE A 132 7.26 25.46 5.88
C ILE A 132 6.26 26.21 6.79
N LYS A 133 4.95 26.07 6.55
CA LYS A 133 3.90 26.69 7.39
C LYS A 133 4.02 26.26 8.86
N VAL A 134 4.34 24.99 9.13
CA VAL A 134 4.54 24.49 10.48
C VAL A 134 5.73 25.20 11.15
N TYR A 135 6.86 25.33 10.44
CA TYR A 135 8.03 26.05 10.97
C TYR A 135 7.73 27.52 11.21
N GLU A 136 7.08 28.20 10.28
CA GLU A 136 6.71 29.61 10.44
C GLU A 136 5.81 29.83 11.66
N SER A 137 4.81 28.94 11.85
CA SER A 137 3.90 29.01 12.99
C SER A 137 4.62 28.73 14.34
N ALA A 138 5.62 27.85 14.35
CA ALA A 138 6.40 27.58 15.56
C ALA A 138 7.25 28.80 15.96
N ILE A 139 7.91 29.45 14.99
CA ILE A 139 8.72 30.66 15.25
C ILE A 139 7.87 31.82 15.77
N GLN A 140 6.61 31.95 15.30
CA GLN A 140 5.70 33.01 15.75
C GLN A 140 5.21 32.82 17.20
N ARG A 141 5.16 31.58 17.70
CA ARG A 141 4.73 31.28 19.09
C ARG A 141 5.78 31.58 20.14
N GLU A 142 7.05 31.73 19.73
CA GLU A 142 8.16 32.06 20.63
C GLU A 142 8.41 33.57 20.79
N LYS A 143 7.61 34.40 20.12
CA LYS A 143 7.58 35.87 20.28
C LYS A 143 6.40 36.34 21.12
#